data_7e7ace50c2be5a0fe7a967505e6080d8
#
_entry.id   7e7ace50c2be5a0fe7a967505e6080d8
#
_cell.length_a   1.000
_cell.length_b   1.000
_cell.length_c   1.000
_cell.angle_alpha   90.00
_cell.angle_beta   90.00
_cell.angle_gamma   90.00
#
_symmetry.space_group_name_H-M   'P 1'
#
loop_
_entity.id
_entity.type
_entity.pdbx_description
1 polymer ?
#
loop_
_entity_poly.entity_id
_entity_poly.type
_entity_poly.pdbx_seq_one_letter_code
_entity_poly.pdbx_strand_id
1 'polypeptide(L)'
;MAGKRKRGEGTVRLRKDGRWEGRVVVGYDEAGNPKTKNVLAKTKKECVEKLEQLKEQCDGHRPTQVRPDMPFGVWMDYWYQNFSKPRLRPTTQLGYEGWIYNHLIPGLGSIQLNRLTQADLQQFFRTMKESGRKSNVQKRGKGMADRSVRSCHAVCQMALDRAVEEKLIHGNPAAGCRLPPIKGREMQVLTHEEIQRFLIQAKAEGMYELFLLDLTTGMRRGELLALRWDDLDFDTGKLRIDKQICPVGGKLIISEPKTKAANRTIILPPAMLEVLAEYKKGIFSDLMFPSRIKPDQPIDPGYVRKRLQVILKRAGCKSVRFHDLRHTFATMSLENGMDVKTLSTIIGHVSSATTLNTYTHITDEMRRKAAVSIDQGIAGVEAVTVGEEEKSICSEPEFTPVQPARRRPGTGYLKQIKENLWEGRYSPIWPDGKKHSRNVYGHTEAECEEKLAELILQMKAEIAALRSGASTEYPDGISPKKKAIAAYLREHPGVTNKGMIARELGMDRTTVQRYYDEVRAELRGEESPAPQT
;
A
#
# COMPACT_ATOMS: atom_id res chain seq x y z
N MET A 1 15.89 -9.21 7.93
CA MET A 1 16.44 -8.14 8.82
C MET A 1 15.41 -7.88 9.90
N ALA A 2 15.76 -8.02 11.18
CA ALA A 2 14.85 -7.76 12.29
C ALA A 2 14.44 -6.27 12.29
N GLY A 3 13.13 -6.01 12.24
CA GLY A 3 12.59 -4.65 12.26
C GLY A 3 13.03 -3.89 13.52
N LYS A 4 13.36 -2.60 13.38
CA LYS A 4 13.62 -1.72 14.52
C LYS A 4 12.37 -1.66 15.39
N ARG A 5 12.51 -1.93 16.68
CA ARG A 5 11.43 -1.74 17.67
C ARG A 5 10.96 -0.29 17.68
N LYS A 6 9.67 -0.09 18.00
CA LYS A 6 9.09 1.25 18.13
C LYS A 6 9.75 1.99 19.29
N ARG A 7 9.89 3.31 19.17
CA ARG A 7 10.32 4.15 20.29
C ARG A 7 9.27 4.08 21.42
N GLY A 8 9.74 3.90 22.65
CA GLY A 8 8.90 3.59 23.82
C GLY A 8 8.84 2.09 24.13
N GLU A 9 9.14 1.21 23.18
CA GLU A 9 9.23 -0.24 23.41
C GLU A 9 10.55 -0.68 24.06
N GLY A 10 11.46 0.25 24.33
CA GLY A 10 12.81 -0.02 24.78
C GLY A 10 13.74 -0.54 23.67
N THR A 11 15.03 -0.57 23.94
CA THR A 11 16.04 -1.09 23.01
C THR A 11 16.50 -2.47 23.44
N VAL A 12 16.69 -3.37 22.46
CA VAL A 12 17.26 -4.70 22.68
C VAL A 12 18.46 -4.84 21.78
N ARG A 13 19.64 -5.09 22.37
CA ARG A 13 20.91 -5.24 21.65
C ARG A 13 21.70 -6.44 22.16
N LEU A 14 22.48 -7.03 21.30
CA LEU A 14 23.50 -8.01 21.68
C LEU A 14 24.75 -7.26 22.17
N ARG A 15 25.24 -7.61 23.34
CA ARG A 15 26.47 -7.07 23.91
C ARG A 15 27.69 -7.84 23.41
N LYS A 16 28.87 -7.26 23.57
CA LYS A 16 30.14 -7.91 23.21
C LYS A 16 30.43 -9.19 24.02
N ASP A 17 29.80 -9.31 25.20
CA ASP A 17 29.89 -10.47 26.09
C ASP A 17 28.92 -11.60 25.73
N GLY A 18 28.24 -11.52 24.58
CA GLY A 18 27.29 -12.55 24.08
C GLY A 18 25.91 -12.52 24.73
N ARG A 19 25.63 -11.66 25.70
CA ARG A 19 24.34 -11.52 26.35
C ARG A 19 23.49 -10.47 25.66
N TRP A 20 22.17 -10.67 25.69
CA TRP A 20 21.19 -9.69 25.22
C TRP A 20 20.87 -8.69 26.33
N GLU A 21 20.96 -7.40 26.01
CA GLU A 21 20.60 -6.30 26.90
C GLU A 21 19.33 -5.64 26.38
N GLY A 22 18.31 -5.61 27.25
CA GLY A 22 17.10 -4.82 27.08
C GLY A 22 17.18 -3.56 27.94
N ARG A 23 16.88 -2.39 27.36
CA ARG A 23 16.91 -1.11 28.07
C ARG A 23 15.59 -0.38 27.86
N VAL A 24 14.97 0.10 28.94
CA VAL A 24 13.75 0.90 28.93
C VAL A 24 13.97 2.21 29.68
N VAL A 25 13.38 3.29 29.19
CA VAL A 25 13.35 4.57 29.90
C VAL A 25 12.24 4.48 30.95
N VAL A 26 12.58 4.65 32.22
CA VAL A 26 11.66 4.56 33.36
C VAL A 26 11.31 5.93 33.95
N GLY A 27 11.87 7.00 33.42
CA GLY A 27 11.63 8.38 33.86
C GLY A 27 12.77 9.28 33.39
N TYR A 28 12.79 10.49 33.92
CA TYR A 28 13.82 11.49 33.64
C TYR A 28 14.38 11.99 34.98
N ASP A 29 15.66 12.38 34.99
CA ASP A 29 16.26 13.04 36.16
C ASP A 29 15.86 14.54 36.21
N GLU A 30 16.29 15.24 37.27
CA GLU A 30 16.02 16.66 37.46
C GLU A 30 16.59 17.54 36.35
N ALA A 31 17.60 17.07 35.65
CA ALA A 31 18.21 17.72 34.50
C ALA A 31 17.54 17.34 33.15
N GLY A 32 16.46 16.52 33.17
CA GLY A 32 15.73 16.09 31.96
C GLY A 32 16.39 14.96 31.18
N ASN A 33 17.43 14.31 31.73
CA ASN A 33 18.06 13.14 31.08
C ASN A 33 17.25 11.87 31.36
N PRO A 34 17.14 10.94 30.39
CA PRO A 34 16.35 9.73 30.57
C PRO A 34 17.02 8.79 31.59
N LYS A 35 16.34 8.50 32.71
CA LYS A 35 16.67 7.40 33.60
C LYS A 35 16.29 6.10 32.95
N THR A 36 17.24 5.17 32.82
CA THR A 36 17.00 3.87 32.17
C THR A 36 17.23 2.73 33.14
N LYS A 37 16.38 1.70 33.06
CA LYS A 37 16.64 0.39 33.68
C LYS A 37 16.96 -0.62 32.60
N ASN A 38 17.84 -1.58 32.94
CA ASN A 38 18.33 -2.59 32.01
C ASN A 38 17.95 -3.98 32.51
N VAL A 39 17.68 -4.90 31.57
CA VAL A 39 17.60 -6.33 31.81
C VAL A 39 18.63 -7.04 30.94
N LEU A 40 19.17 -8.15 31.48
CA LEU A 40 20.11 -9.00 30.76
C LEU A 40 19.53 -10.41 30.62
N ALA A 41 19.77 -11.04 29.49
CA ALA A 41 19.33 -12.40 29.21
C ALA A 41 20.31 -13.13 28.28
N LYS A 42 20.30 -14.47 28.33
CA LYS A 42 21.12 -15.30 27.44
C LYS A 42 20.55 -15.34 26.01
N THR A 43 19.22 -15.26 25.86
CA THR A 43 18.55 -15.28 24.55
C THR A 43 17.81 -13.98 24.29
N LYS A 44 17.60 -13.67 23.01
CA LYS A 44 16.83 -12.49 22.59
C LYS A 44 15.36 -12.56 23.06
N LYS A 45 14.76 -13.76 23.01
CA LYS A 45 13.35 -13.99 23.41
C LYS A 45 13.17 -13.69 24.88
N GLU A 46 14.00 -14.29 25.74
CA GLU A 46 14.03 -14.06 27.18
C GLU A 46 14.28 -12.58 27.53
N CYS A 47 15.18 -11.91 26.79
CA CYS A 47 15.42 -10.49 27.01
C CYS A 47 14.21 -9.61 26.71
N VAL A 48 13.41 -9.97 25.70
CA VAL A 48 12.17 -9.28 25.35
C VAL A 48 11.13 -9.50 26.44
N GLU A 49 10.93 -10.73 26.89
CA GLU A 49 9.98 -11.08 27.96
C GLU A 49 10.32 -10.36 29.28
N LYS A 50 11.59 -10.41 29.70
CA LYS A 50 12.07 -9.67 30.89
C LYS A 50 11.92 -8.15 30.74
N LEU A 51 12.08 -7.62 29.53
CA LEU A 51 11.90 -6.19 29.27
C LEU A 51 10.43 -5.79 29.34
N GLU A 52 9.51 -6.65 28.94
CA GLU A 52 8.07 -6.44 29.07
C GLU A 52 7.64 -6.50 30.55
N GLN A 53 8.09 -7.48 31.29
CA GLN A 53 7.88 -7.55 32.74
C GLN A 53 8.45 -6.33 33.49
N LEU A 54 9.66 -5.87 33.12
CA LEU A 54 10.24 -4.66 33.69
C LEU A 54 9.40 -3.42 33.38
N LYS A 55 8.78 -3.34 32.21
CA LYS A 55 7.86 -2.25 31.85
C LYS A 55 6.62 -2.26 32.72
N GLU A 56 5.96 -3.42 32.87
CA GLU A 56 4.80 -3.57 33.73
C GLU A 56 5.11 -3.19 35.18
N GLN A 57 6.26 -3.59 35.72
CA GLN A 57 6.72 -3.19 37.04
C GLN A 57 7.03 -1.69 37.15
N CYS A 58 7.46 -1.06 36.06
CA CYS A 58 7.79 0.37 36.03
C CYS A 58 6.58 1.26 35.71
N ASP A 59 5.53 0.73 35.09
CA ASP A 59 4.27 1.46 34.87
C ASP A 59 3.58 1.86 36.19
N GLY A 60 3.91 1.20 37.30
CA GLY A 60 3.53 1.62 38.65
C GLY A 60 4.26 2.85 39.20
N HIS A 61 5.29 3.34 38.52
CA HIS A 61 6.06 4.54 38.88
C HIS A 61 5.69 5.75 38.02
N ARG A 62 4.40 5.95 37.70
CA ARG A 62 3.92 7.22 37.18
C ARG A 62 4.09 8.29 38.25
N PRO A 63 4.51 9.52 37.89
CA PRO A 63 4.54 10.59 38.89
C PRO A 63 3.16 10.70 39.52
N THR A 64 3.07 10.38 40.79
CA THR A 64 1.82 10.33 41.57
C THR A 64 1.20 11.72 41.72
N GLN A 65 1.92 12.78 41.37
CA GLN A 65 1.43 14.14 41.29
C GLN A 65 2.07 14.87 40.08
N VAL A 66 1.22 15.32 39.18
CA VAL A 66 1.57 16.27 38.12
C VAL A 66 1.81 17.62 38.79
N ARG A 67 3.03 18.18 38.67
CA ARG A 67 3.42 19.44 39.34
C ARG A 67 3.89 20.47 38.32
N PRO A 68 3.68 21.79 38.62
CA PRO A 68 4.11 22.87 37.73
C PRO A 68 5.61 22.92 37.43
N ASP A 69 6.43 22.45 38.37
CA ASP A 69 7.90 22.46 38.29
C ASP A 69 8.49 21.24 37.59
N MET A 70 7.65 20.29 37.13
CA MET A 70 8.13 19.12 36.40
C MET A 70 8.77 19.49 35.06
N PRO A 71 9.74 18.70 34.56
CA PRO A 71 10.28 18.90 33.22
C PRO A 71 9.19 18.76 32.15
N PHE A 72 9.22 19.65 31.14
CA PHE A 72 8.28 19.63 30.02
C PHE A 72 8.22 18.27 29.29
N GLY A 73 9.36 17.57 29.19
CA GLY A 73 9.39 16.23 28.58
C GLY A 73 8.56 15.19 29.34
N VAL A 74 8.52 15.30 30.69
CA VAL A 74 7.70 14.43 31.54
C VAL A 74 6.21 14.75 31.35
N TRP A 75 5.87 16.04 31.28
CA TRP A 75 4.49 16.46 30.98
C TRP A 75 4.04 15.98 29.59
N MET A 76 4.87 16.15 28.56
CA MET A 76 4.56 15.72 27.18
C MET A 76 4.24 14.23 27.10
N ASP A 77 5.05 13.38 27.75
CA ASP A 77 4.81 11.93 27.80
C ASP A 77 3.53 11.61 28.57
N TYR A 78 3.36 12.20 29.78
CA TYR A 78 2.16 12.02 30.61
C TYR A 78 0.89 12.43 29.86
N TRP A 79 0.88 13.61 29.24
CA TRP A 79 -0.25 14.10 28.45
C TRP A 79 -0.54 13.15 27.26
N TYR A 80 0.50 12.72 26.56
CA TYR A 80 0.30 11.85 25.41
C TYR A 80 -0.31 10.52 25.83
N GLN A 81 0.25 9.83 26.82
CA GLN A 81 -0.20 8.51 27.22
C GLN A 81 -1.61 8.53 27.83
N ASN A 82 -1.94 9.55 28.63
CA ASN A 82 -3.19 9.57 29.41
C ASN A 82 -4.35 10.30 28.71
N PHE A 83 -4.07 11.38 27.98
CA PHE A 83 -5.13 12.22 27.40
C PHE A 83 -5.25 12.08 25.88
N SER A 84 -4.15 11.92 25.18
CA SER A 84 -4.15 11.99 23.72
C SER A 84 -4.20 10.61 23.06
N LYS A 85 -3.30 9.71 23.39
CA LYS A 85 -3.14 8.39 22.76
C LYS A 85 -4.42 7.54 22.75
N PRO A 86 -5.23 7.44 23.84
CA PRO A 86 -6.43 6.59 23.85
C PRO A 86 -7.49 7.03 22.83
N ARG A 87 -7.49 8.32 22.46
CA ARG A 87 -8.46 8.90 21.51
C ARG A 87 -7.97 8.93 20.06
N LEU A 88 -6.69 8.61 19.83
CA LEU A 88 -6.07 8.73 18.53
C LEU A 88 -6.05 7.41 17.77
N ARG A 89 -6.29 7.48 16.46
CA ARG A 89 -6.08 6.33 15.57
C ARG A 89 -4.59 5.97 15.47
N PRO A 90 -4.25 4.69 15.23
CA PRO A 90 -2.84 4.23 15.21
C PRO A 90 -1.91 5.03 14.30
N THR A 91 -2.39 5.46 13.13
CA THR A 91 -1.60 6.28 12.20
C THR A 91 -1.32 7.69 12.75
N THR A 92 -2.26 8.27 13.50
CA THR A 92 -2.09 9.58 14.14
C THR A 92 -1.17 9.46 15.35
N GLN A 93 -1.27 8.36 16.12
CA GLN A 93 -0.35 8.06 17.21
C GLN A 93 1.10 8.06 16.73
N LEU A 94 1.41 7.37 15.63
CA LEU A 94 2.76 7.36 15.05
C LEU A 94 3.25 8.77 14.66
N GLY A 95 2.34 9.61 14.15
CA GLY A 95 2.66 11.01 13.86
C GLY A 95 3.00 11.81 15.11
N TYR A 96 2.17 11.71 16.15
CA TYR A 96 2.38 12.39 17.43
C TYR A 96 3.64 11.90 18.13
N GLU A 97 3.84 10.58 18.21
CA GLU A 97 5.06 9.97 18.73
C GLU A 97 6.31 10.51 18.01
N GLY A 98 6.21 10.67 16.69
CA GLY A 98 7.28 11.28 15.89
C GLY A 98 7.61 12.70 16.32
N TRP A 99 6.62 13.53 16.59
CA TRP A 99 6.84 14.93 17.05
C TRP A 99 7.30 14.99 18.49
N ILE A 100 6.69 14.24 19.38
CA ILE A 100 6.95 14.24 20.82
C ILE A 100 8.37 13.70 21.11
N TYR A 101 8.63 12.46 20.73
CA TYR A 101 9.86 11.77 21.14
C TYR A 101 11.06 12.06 20.23
N ASN A 102 10.85 12.56 19.00
CA ASN A 102 11.98 12.88 18.13
C ASN A 102 12.36 14.36 18.18
N HIS A 103 11.42 15.24 18.55
CA HIS A 103 11.64 16.69 18.44
C HIS A 103 11.37 17.43 19.75
N LEU A 104 10.14 17.36 20.29
CA LEU A 104 9.75 18.17 21.45
C LEU A 104 10.53 17.80 22.71
N ILE A 105 10.53 16.52 23.09
CA ILE A 105 11.27 16.07 24.29
C ILE A 105 12.79 16.30 24.16
N PRO A 106 13.45 15.94 23.05
CA PRO A 106 14.89 16.21 22.92
C PRO A 106 15.29 17.69 22.85
N GLY A 107 14.37 18.56 22.44
CA GLY A 107 14.68 19.98 22.26
C GLY A 107 14.28 20.88 23.44
N LEU A 108 13.23 20.52 24.16
CA LEU A 108 12.61 21.36 25.21
C LEU A 108 12.39 20.60 26.52
N GLY A 109 12.57 19.27 26.52
CA GLY A 109 12.13 18.40 27.61
C GLY A 109 12.80 18.65 28.95
N SER A 110 13.99 19.25 29.00
CA SER A 110 14.71 19.60 30.23
C SER A 110 14.19 20.87 30.91
N ILE A 111 13.45 21.72 30.19
CA ILE A 111 12.93 22.97 30.75
C ILE A 111 11.76 22.65 31.68
N GLN A 112 11.67 23.28 32.85
CA GLN A 112 10.54 23.14 33.74
C GLN A 112 9.27 23.71 33.08
N LEU A 113 8.14 23.02 33.24
CA LEU A 113 6.87 23.36 32.57
C LEU A 113 6.43 24.79 32.87
N ASN A 114 6.54 25.23 34.13
CA ASN A 114 6.19 26.60 34.57
C ASN A 114 7.21 27.65 34.18
N ARG A 115 8.40 27.28 33.70
CA ARG A 115 9.44 28.21 33.21
C ARG A 115 9.55 28.23 31.69
N LEU A 116 8.80 27.40 30.99
CA LEU A 116 8.81 27.34 29.52
C LEU A 116 8.19 28.62 28.96
N THR A 117 8.98 29.39 28.21
CA THR A 117 8.57 30.66 27.64
C THR A 117 8.22 30.61 26.17
N GLN A 118 7.51 31.61 25.67
CA GLN A 118 7.25 31.76 24.23
C GLN A 118 8.57 31.90 23.44
N ALA A 119 9.59 32.53 24.02
CA ALA A 119 10.90 32.72 23.39
C ALA A 119 11.61 31.36 23.16
N ASP A 120 11.57 30.45 24.14
CA ASP A 120 12.13 29.10 24.02
C ASP A 120 11.45 28.32 22.90
N LEU A 121 10.13 28.36 22.83
CA LEU A 121 9.34 27.73 21.78
C LEU A 121 9.61 28.33 20.41
N GLN A 122 9.66 29.68 20.32
CA GLN A 122 9.95 30.34 19.06
C GLN A 122 11.34 29.99 18.52
N GLN A 123 12.34 29.96 19.41
CA GLN A 123 13.70 29.56 19.04
C GLN A 123 13.75 28.09 18.62
N PHE A 124 13.07 27.20 19.34
CA PHE A 124 12.96 25.77 18.98
C PHE A 124 12.35 25.57 17.58
N PHE A 125 11.22 26.24 17.26
CA PHE A 125 10.59 26.11 15.94
C PHE A 125 11.42 26.73 14.82
N ARG A 126 12.20 27.79 15.10
CA ARG A 126 13.19 28.32 14.16
C ARG A 126 14.28 27.31 13.86
N THR A 127 14.91 26.76 14.88
CA THR A 127 15.94 25.71 14.75
C THR A 127 15.39 24.47 14.03
N MET A 128 14.15 24.08 14.32
CA MET A 128 13.47 22.98 13.65
C MET A 128 13.30 23.25 12.14
N LYS A 129 12.95 24.49 11.77
CA LYS A 129 12.85 24.91 10.36
C LYS A 129 14.20 24.83 9.65
N GLU A 130 15.29 25.22 10.29
CA GLU A 130 16.62 25.30 9.70
C GLU A 130 17.34 23.94 9.66
N SER A 131 17.27 23.16 10.74
CA SER A 131 18.08 21.96 10.95
C SER A 131 17.38 20.77 11.61
N GLY A 132 16.04 20.82 11.77
CA GLY A 132 15.29 19.81 12.53
C GLY A 132 15.13 18.45 11.86
N ARG A 133 15.55 18.25 10.62
CA ARG A 133 15.38 17.00 9.88
C ARG A 133 16.34 15.92 10.37
N LYS A 134 15.80 14.77 10.82
CA LYS A 134 16.57 13.64 11.34
C LYS A 134 16.73 12.48 10.35
N SER A 135 15.98 12.49 9.23
CA SER A 135 16.03 11.42 8.22
C SER A 135 16.03 11.97 6.81
N ASN A 136 16.67 11.27 5.87
CA ASN A 136 16.78 11.70 4.47
C ASN A 136 17.41 13.10 4.28
N VAL A 137 18.32 13.48 5.14
CA VAL A 137 18.98 14.80 5.14
C VAL A 137 19.70 15.05 3.81
N GLN A 138 20.43 14.05 3.28
CA GLN A 138 21.14 14.16 2.01
C GLN A 138 20.22 14.49 0.81
N LYS A 139 18.97 13.94 0.81
CA LYS A 139 18.04 14.15 -0.31
C LYS A 139 17.17 15.40 -0.17
N ARG A 140 16.92 15.87 1.05
CA ARG A 140 15.92 16.90 1.34
C ARG A 140 16.43 18.10 2.14
N GLY A 141 17.73 18.16 2.41
CA GLY A 141 18.34 19.18 3.25
C GLY A 141 18.07 19.00 4.74
N LYS A 142 18.72 19.80 5.57
CA LYS A 142 18.66 19.74 7.05
C LYS A 142 17.36 20.29 7.62
N GLY A 143 16.71 21.24 6.95
CA GLY A 143 15.52 21.93 7.43
C GLY A 143 14.23 21.12 7.30
N MET A 144 13.26 21.39 8.19
CA MET A 144 11.91 20.83 8.11
C MET A 144 11.01 21.66 7.21
N ALA A 145 10.02 20.99 6.57
CA ALA A 145 8.99 21.71 5.80
C ALA A 145 8.07 22.51 6.73
N ASP A 146 7.57 23.65 6.26
CA ASP A 146 6.71 24.56 7.04
C ASP A 146 5.51 23.85 7.64
N ARG A 147 4.85 22.98 6.86
CA ARG A 147 3.73 22.17 7.32
C ARG A 147 4.13 21.21 8.47
N SER A 148 5.34 20.69 8.44
CA SER A 148 5.86 19.79 9.49
C SER A 148 6.12 20.56 10.79
N VAL A 149 6.69 21.76 10.70
CA VAL A 149 6.88 22.64 11.86
C VAL A 149 5.54 23.02 12.49
N ARG A 150 4.55 23.38 11.67
CA ARG A 150 3.19 23.67 12.15
C ARG A 150 2.49 22.45 12.79
N SER A 151 2.69 21.26 12.24
CA SER A 151 2.13 20.03 12.84
C SER A 151 2.76 19.72 14.19
N CYS A 152 4.07 19.94 14.34
CA CYS A 152 4.77 19.79 15.62
C CYS A 152 4.27 20.85 16.64
N HIS A 153 4.13 22.10 16.20
CA HIS A 153 3.57 23.18 17.03
C HIS A 153 2.15 22.84 17.50
N ALA A 154 1.27 22.36 16.63
CA ALA A 154 -0.10 22.00 16.99
C ALA A 154 -0.15 20.92 18.10
N VAL A 155 0.73 19.91 18.05
CA VAL A 155 0.85 18.90 19.11
C VAL A 155 1.35 19.53 20.42
N CYS A 156 2.35 20.41 20.34
CA CYS A 156 2.87 21.15 21.49
C CYS A 156 1.78 22.03 22.11
N GLN A 157 1.06 22.78 21.28
CA GLN A 157 -0.02 23.67 21.72
C GLN A 157 -1.12 22.90 22.46
N MET A 158 -1.61 21.79 21.90
CA MET A 158 -2.63 20.95 22.56
C MET A 158 -2.17 20.42 23.93
N ALA A 159 -0.91 20.05 24.06
CA ALA A 159 -0.36 19.58 25.33
C ALA A 159 -0.27 20.71 26.37
N LEU A 160 0.10 21.92 25.93
CA LEU A 160 0.19 23.10 26.79
C LEU A 160 -1.19 23.69 27.12
N ASP A 161 -2.16 23.64 26.18
CA ASP A 161 -3.56 23.97 26.49
C ASP A 161 -4.11 23.08 27.60
N ARG A 162 -3.79 21.78 27.54
CA ARG A 162 -4.17 20.87 28.64
C ARG A 162 -3.46 21.18 29.95
N ALA A 163 -2.21 21.65 29.91
CA ALA A 163 -1.49 22.09 31.12
C ALA A 163 -2.15 23.31 31.76
N VAL A 164 -2.72 24.22 30.96
CA VAL A 164 -3.52 25.37 31.46
C VAL A 164 -4.82 24.86 32.09
N GLU A 165 -5.54 23.93 31.45
CA GLU A 165 -6.77 23.33 32.00
C GLU A 165 -6.50 22.62 33.34
N GLU A 166 -5.36 21.92 33.47
CA GLU A 166 -4.92 21.27 34.71
C GLU A 166 -4.32 22.26 35.74
N LYS A 167 -4.33 23.57 35.45
CA LYS A 167 -3.81 24.67 36.31
C LYS A 167 -2.31 24.54 36.66
N LEU A 168 -1.54 23.90 35.80
CA LEU A 168 -0.09 23.75 35.96
C LEU A 168 0.68 24.99 35.48
N ILE A 169 0.11 25.69 34.52
CA ILE A 169 0.64 26.97 33.99
C ILE A 169 -0.52 27.95 33.81
N HIS A 170 -0.22 29.25 33.92
CA HIS A 170 -1.23 30.32 33.85
C HIS A 170 -1.72 30.57 32.42
N GLY A 171 -0.89 30.33 31.42
CA GLY A 171 -1.21 30.58 30.02
C GLY A 171 -0.34 29.71 29.10
N ASN A 172 -0.82 29.47 27.88
CA ASN A 172 -0.12 28.65 26.90
C ASN A 172 0.96 29.48 26.18
N PRO A 173 2.26 29.24 26.41
CA PRO A 173 3.33 29.95 25.74
C PRO A 173 3.44 29.64 24.24
N ALA A 174 2.81 28.57 23.73
CA ALA A 174 2.81 28.28 22.31
C ALA A 174 1.83 29.12 21.51
N ALA A 175 0.78 29.68 22.14
CA ALA A 175 -0.27 30.41 21.44
C ALA A 175 0.25 31.66 20.68
N GLY A 176 1.29 32.34 21.20
CA GLY A 176 1.89 33.52 20.58
C GLY A 176 3.02 33.26 19.57
N CYS A 177 3.35 32.01 19.28
CA CYS A 177 4.46 31.69 18.37
C CYS A 177 4.16 32.05 16.91
N ARG A 178 5.10 32.75 16.26
CA ARG A 178 5.04 33.04 14.83
C ARG A 178 5.57 31.87 14.02
N LEU A 179 4.70 31.26 13.25
CA LEU A 179 5.03 30.09 12.43
C LEU A 179 5.22 30.46 10.95
N PRO A 180 6.07 29.74 10.21
CA PRO A 180 6.27 29.99 8.79
C PRO A 180 4.92 29.86 8.03
N PRO A 181 4.67 30.71 7.01
CA PRO A 181 3.46 30.64 6.21
C PRO A 181 3.43 29.33 5.40
N ILE A 182 2.26 28.73 5.26
CA ILE A 182 2.09 27.59 4.35
C ILE A 182 1.88 28.14 2.94
N LYS A 183 2.88 27.98 2.08
CA LYS A 183 2.68 28.20 0.65
C LYS A 183 1.82 27.04 0.11
N GLY A 184 0.66 27.37 -0.44
CA GLY A 184 -0.17 26.43 -1.16
C GLY A 184 0.64 25.86 -2.33
N ARG A 185 0.63 24.55 -2.50
CA ARG A 185 1.16 23.92 -3.72
C ARG A 185 0.01 23.81 -4.69
N GLU A 186 0.14 24.35 -5.88
CA GLU A 186 -0.82 24.18 -6.95
C GLU A 186 -1.10 22.70 -7.21
N MET A 187 -2.36 22.39 -7.42
CA MET A 187 -2.79 21.07 -7.85
C MET A 187 -2.32 20.85 -9.28
N GLN A 188 -1.76 19.68 -9.52
CA GLN A 188 -1.37 19.27 -10.85
C GLN A 188 -2.38 18.21 -11.33
N VAL A 189 -3.15 18.52 -12.36
CA VAL A 189 -4.09 17.60 -13.01
C VAL A 189 -3.53 17.17 -14.37
N LEU A 190 -3.75 15.94 -14.79
CA LEU A 190 -3.36 15.45 -16.10
C LEU A 190 -4.34 15.97 -17.16
N THR A 191 -3.84 16.31 -18.33
CA THR A 191 -4.67 16.61 -19.51
C THR A 191 -5.25 15.31 -20.11
N HIS A 192 -6.24 15.40 -21.00
CA HIS A 192 -6.81 14.23 -21.68
C HIS A 192 -5.73 13.43 -22.43
N GLU A 193 -4.85 14.11 -23.16
CA GLU A 193 -3.73 13.48 -23.89
C GLU A 193 -2.74 12.79 -22.94
N GLU A 194 -2.41 13.45 -21.81
CA GLU A 194 -1.55 12.85 -20.78
C GLU A 194 -2.20 11.61 -20.16
N ILE A 195 -3.52 11.60 -19.95
CA ILE A 195 -4.27 10.44 -19.42
C ILE A 195 -4.20 9.29 -20.41
N GLN A 196 -4.40 9.52 -21.69
CA GLN A 196 -4.30 8.49 -22.73
C GLN A 196 -2.89 7.85 -22.75
N ARG A 197 -1.83 8.66 -22.86
CA ARG A 197 -0.45 8.17 -22.84
C ARG A 197 -0.13 7.43 -21.53
N PHE A 198 -0.62 7.95 -20.40
CA PHE A 198 -0.46 7.34 -19.10
C PHE A 198 -1.13 5.96 -19.00
N LEU A 199 -2.36 5.81 -19.50
CA LEU A 199 -3.09 4.54 -19.48
C LEU A 199 -2.48 3.51 -20.42
N ILE A 200 -2.03 3.92 -21.63
CA ILE A 200 -1.30 3.06 -22.56
C ILE A 200 -0.02 2.53 -21.89
N GLN A 201 0.77 3.41 -21.27
CA GLN A 201 1.97 3.00 -20.53
C GLN A 201 1.63 2.14 -19.29
N ALA A 202 0.55 2.46 -18.57
CA ALA A 202 0.09 1.67 -17.44
C ALA A 202 -0.31 0.24 -17.85
N LYS A 203 -0.90 0.06 -19.04
CA LYS A 203 -1.21 -1.25 -19.62
C LYS A 203 0.07 -2.02 -19.91
N ALA A 204 1.06 -1.40 -20.56
CA ALA A 204 2.37 -2.00 -20.76
C ALA A 204 3.08 -2.40 -19.46
N GLU A 205 2.74 -1.78 -18.32
CA GLU A 205 3.29 -2.08 -17.00
C GLU A 205 2.40 -2.98 -16.12
N GLY A 206 1.21 -3.41 -16.63
CA GLY A 206 0.22 -4.24 -15.92
C GLY A 206 -0.33 -3.58 -14.67
N MET A 207 -0.61 -2.28 -14.78
CA MET A 207 -1.24 -1.46 -13.75
C MET A 207 -2.46 -0.71 -14.32
N TYR A 208 -2.92 -1.12 -15.50
CA TYR A 208 -3.98 -0.45 -16.25
C TYR A 208 -5.28 -0.40 -15.45
N GLU A 209 -5.76 -1.55 -15.01
CA GLU A 209 -7.05 -1.70 -14.34
C GLU A 209 -7.10 -0.89 -13.04
N LEU A 210 -6.00 -0.91 -12.28
CA LEU A 210 -5.87 -0.13 -11.04
C LEU A 210 -5.97 1.38 -11.29
N PHE A 211 -5.21 1.88 -12.26
CA PHE A 211 -5.20 3.32 -12.55
C PHE A 211 -6.43 3.78 -13.32
N LEU A 212 -7.00 2.92 -14.18
CA LEU A 212 -8.26 3.23 -14.85
C LEU A 212 -9.39 3.36 -13.82
N LEU A 213 -9.50 2.42 -12.87
CA LEU A 213 -10.50 2.49 -11.81
C LEU A 213 -10.31 3.74 -10.92
N ASP A 214 -9.06 4.11 -10.61
CA ASP A 214 -8.78 5.33 -9.86
C ASP A 214 -9.22 6.61 -10.60
N LEU A 215 -8.90 6.68 -11.90
CA LEU A 215 -9.30 7.80 -12.77
C LEU A 215 -10.79 7.84 -13.09
N THR A 216 -11.51 6.72 -12.97
CA THR A 216 -12.97 6.64 -13.18
C THR A 216 -13.76 6.98 -11.92
N THR A 217 -13.18 6.81 -10.73
CA THR A 217 -13.90 6.89 -9.45
C THR A 217 -13.35 7.95 -8.50
N GLY A 218 -12.12 8.40 -8.70
CA GLY A 218 -11.44 9.35 -7.83
C GLY A 218 -11.30 8.87 -6.38
N MET A 219 -11.22 7.57 -6.13
CA MET A 219 -11.08 7.00 -4.79
C MET A 219 -9.78 7.44 -4.10
N ARG A 220 -9.76 7.38 -2.77
CA ARG A 220 -8.49 7.50 -2.06
C ARG A 220 -7.67 6.23 -2.25
N ARG A 221 -6.34 6.36 -2.41
CA ARG A 221 -5.45 5.20 -2.59
C ARG A 221 -5.70 4.08 -1.59
N GLY A 222 -5.94 4.40 -0.31
CA GLY A 222 -6.19 3.39 0.70
C GLY A 222 -7.53 2.67 0.52
N GLU A 223 -8.54 3.33 -0.01
CA GLU A 223 -9.85 2.77 -0.36
C GLU A 223 -9.69 1.83 -1.56
N LEU A 224 -9.11 2.33 -2.65
CA LEU A 224 -8.88 1.57 -3.89
C LEU A 224 -8.13 0.25 -3.64
N LEU A 225 -7.07 0.28 -2.84
CA LEU A 225 -6.25 -0.91 -2.57
C LEU A 225 -6.87 -1.87 -1.54
N ALA A 226 -7.95 -1.46 -0.87
CA ALA A 226 -8.70 -2.28 0.06
C ALA A 226 -9.85 -3.06 -0.59
N LEU A 227 -10.16 -2.78 -1.85
CA LEU A 227 -11.29 -3.38 -2.57
C LEU A 227 -11.17 -4.89 -2.68
N ARG A 228 -12.30 -5.55 -2.49
CA ARG A 228 -12.50 -6.97 -2.73
C ARG A 228 -13.48 -7.18 -3.87
N TRP A 229 -13.51 -8.35 -4.46
CA TRP A 229 -14.49 -8.69 -5.49
C TRP A 229 -15.93 -8.67 -4.98
N ASP A 230 -16.14 -9.01 -3.70
CA ASP A 230 -17.45 -8.95 -3.04
C ASP A 230 -17.96 -7.52 -2.79
N ASP A 231 -17.11 -6.51 -3.00
CA ASP A 231 -17.54 -5.11 -2.93
C ASP A 231 -18.18 -4.62 -4.23
N LEU A 232 -18.04 -5.38 -5.33
CA LEU A 232 -18.57 -5.06 -6.65
C LEU A 232 -19.66 -6.03 -7.06
N ASP A 233 -20.84 -5.49 -7.30
CA ASP A 233 -21.94 -6.17 -7.95
C ASP A 233 -21.84 -5.91 -9.47
N PHE A 234 -21.52 -6.94 -10.24
CA PHE A 234 -21.36 -6.83 -11.69
C PHE A 234 -22.67 -6.62 -12.44
N ASP A 235 -23.81 -7.04 -11.88
CA ASP A 235 -25.11 -6.93 -12.52
C ASP A 235 -25.64 -5.50 -12.43
N THR A 236 -25.47 -4.86 -11.27
CA THR A 236 -25.95 -3.49 -11.04
C THR A 236 -24.85 -2.42 -11.19
N GLY A 237 -23.61 -2.81 -11.35
CA GLY A 237 -22.43 -1.91 -11.38
C GLY A 237 -22.13 -1.23 -10.05
N LYS A 238 -22.77 -1.63 -8.95
CA LYS A 238 -22.60 -0.99 -7.65
C LYS A 238 -21.28 -1.43 -7.00
N LEU A 239 -20.43 -0.46 -6.70
CA LEU A 239 -19.19 -0.65 -5.96
C LEU A 239 -19.31 -0.02 -4.56
N ARG A 240 -19.18 -0.85 -3.52
CA ARG A 240 -19.22 -0.43 -2.12
C ARG A 240 -17.82 -0.06 -1.61
N ILE A 241 -17.70 1.10 -1.00
CA ILE A 241 -16.45 1.63 -0.45
C ILE A 241 -16.68 1.85 1.06
N ASP A 242 -16.27 0.90 1.87
CA ASP A 242 -16.46 0.88 3.33
C ASP A 242 -15.18 0.56 4.13
N LYS A 243 -14.06 0.39 3.44
CA LYS A 243 -12.77 0.05 4.05
C LYS A 243 -11.61 0.77 3.39
N GLN A 244 -10.49 0.84 4.11
CA GLN A 244 -9.24 1.42 3.62
C GLN A 244 -8.02 0.68 4.17
N ILE A 245 -6.93 0.68 3.44
CA ILE A 245 -5.64 0.18 3.90
C ILE A 245 -4.83 1.32 4.50
N CYS A 246 -4.30 1.07 5.69
CA CYS A 246 -3.37 1.96 6.37
C CYS A 246 -2.07 1.22 6.71
N PRO A 247 -0.89 1.75 6.32
CA PRO A 247 0.38 1.19 6.78
C PRO A 247 0.65 1.65 8.22
N VAL A 248 0.72 0.69 9.15
CA VAL A 248 1.01 0.92 10.56
C VAL A 248 2.12 -0.03 11.00
N GLY A 249 3.23 0.51 11.48
CA GLY A 249 4.36 -0.28 11.98
C GLY A 249 4.96 -1.27 10.97
N GLY A 250 4.91 -0.94 9.67
CA GLY A 250 5.40 -1.80 8.60
C GLY A 250 4.43 -2.91 8.17
N LYS A 251 3.25 -2.98 8.78
CA LYS A 251 2.15 -3.89 8.38
C LYS A 251 1.04 -3.09 7.69
N LEU A 252 0.36 -3.72 6.75
CA LEU A 252 -0.86 -3.17 6.15
C LEU A 252 -2.05 -3.60 7.01
N ILE A 253 -2.81 -2.64 7.50
CA ILE A 253 -4.01 -2.88 8.30
C ILE A 253 -5.21 -2.37 7.52
N ILE A 254 -6.22 -3.23 7.34
CA ILE A 254 -7.53 -2.83 6.81
C ILE A 254 -8.33 -2.25 7.98
N SER A 255 -8.87 -1.07 7.78
CA SER A 255 -9.67 -0.34 8.77
C SER A 255 -10.83 0.36 8.10
N GLU A 256 -11.85 0.67 8.89
CA GLU A 256 -12.93 1.54 8.43
C GLU A 256 -12.42 2.94 8.06
N PRO A 257 -13.08 3.62 7.13
CA PRO A 257 -12.77 4.98 6.76
C PRO A 257 -12.89 5.96 7.95
N LYS A 258 -12.27 7.13 7.81
CA LYS A 258 -12.22 8.13 8.90
C LYS A 258 -13.55 8.80 9.20
N THR A 259 -14.44 8.89 8.22
CA THR A 259 -15.70 9.63 8.31
C THR A 259 -16.85 8.79 7.76
N LYS A 260 -18.07 9.00 8.25
CA LYS A 260 -19.28 8.35 7.72
C LYS A 260 -19.49 8.64 6.22
N ALA A 261 -19.17 9.84 5.76
CA ALA A 261 -19.25 10.23 4.35
C ALA A 261 -18.27 9.47 3.43
N ALA A 262 -17.28 8.81 3.99
CA ALA A 262 -16.36 7.97 3.21
C ALA A 262 -16.95 6.57 2.93
N ASN A 263 -17.93 6.11 3.73
CA ASN A 263 -18.73 4.93 3.43
C ASN A 263 -19.78 5.32 2.38
N ARG A 264 -19.58 4.83 1.18
CA ARG A 264 -20.44 5.19 0.03
C ARG A 264 -20.49 4.06 -0.97
N THR A 265 -21.53 4.06 -1.78
CA THR A 265 -21.66 3.20 -2.96
C THR A 265 -21.62 4.09 -4.19
N ILE A 266 -20.84 3.71 -5.17
CA ILE A 266 -20.78 4.35 -6.48
C ILE A 266 -21.22 3.37 -7.54
N ILE A 267 -21.66 3.87 -8.70
CA ILE A 267 -22.02 3.05 -9.86
C ILE A 267 -20.90 3.18 -10.87
N LEU A 268 -20.34 2.05 -11.29
CA LEU A 268 -19.32 2.00 -12.32
C LEU A 268 -19.93 2.02 -13.72
N PRO A 269 -19.30 2.71 -14.68
CA PRO A 269 -19.71 2.64 -16.10
C PRO A 269 -19.59 1.21 -16.65
N PRO A 270 -20.46 0.80 -17.61
CA PRO A 270 -20.43 -0.54 -18.22
C PRO A 270 -19.04 -0.93 -18.77
N ALA A 271 -18.38 -0.03 -19.47
CA ALA A 271 -17.03 -0.27 -20.00
C ALA A 271 -15.99 -0.61 -18.89
N MET A 272 -16.15 -0.04 -17.68
CA MET A 272 -15.28 -0.38 -16.56
C MET A 272 -15.59 -1.76 -16.01
N LEU A 273 -16.86 -2.17 -16.01
CA LEU A 273 -17.27 -3.52 -15.57
C LEU A 273 -16.70 -4.60 -16.49
N GLU A 274 -16.72 -4.39 -17.80
CA GLU A 274 -16.10 -5.31 -18.78
C GLU A 274 -14.59 -5.47 -18.52
N VAL A 275 -13.89 -4.36 -18.35
CA VAL A 275 -12.44 -4.38 -18.03
C VAL A 275 -12.16 -5.14 -16.73
N LEU A 276 -12.98 -4.92 -15.69
CA LEU A 276 -12.80 -5.60 -14.40
C LEU A 276 -13.18 -7.07 -14.47
N ALA A 277 -14.21 -7.44 -15.25
CA ALA A 277 -14.61 -8.83 -15.46
C ALA A 277 -13.50 -9.64 -16.14
N GLU A 278 -12.87 -9.07 -17.18
CA GLU A 278 -11.73 -9.68 -17.84
C GLU A 278 -10.51 -9.79 -16.90
N TYR A 279 -10.20 -8.71 -16.19
CA TYR A 279 -9.11 -8.69 -15.21
C TYR A 279 -9.30 -9.74 -14.10
N LYS A 280 -10.55 -9.95 -13.64
CA LYS A 280 -10.90 -10.92 -12.59
C LYS A 280 -10.51 -12.35 -12.98
N LYS A 281 -10.62 -12.73 -14.25
CA LYS A 281 -10.26 -14.09 -14.74
C LYS A 281 -8.81 -14.46 -14.41
N GLY A 282 -7.90 -13.47 -14.36
CA GLY A 282 -6.49 -13.66 -14.03
C GLY A 282 -6.13 -13.51 -12.53
N ILE A 283 -7.11 -13.25 -11.66
CA ILE A 283 -6.88 -12.94 -10.24
C ILE A 283 -7.46 -14.03 -9.36
N PHE A 284 -6.61 -14.80 -8.71
CA PHE A 284 -6.97 -15.85 -7.76
C PHE A 284 -6.81 -15.32 -6.31
N SER A 285 -7.61 -14.33 -5.97
CA SER A 285 -7.60 -13.67 -4.66
C SER A 285 -8.93 -12.97 -4.46
N ASP A 286 -9.42 -12.88 -3.22
CA ASP A 286 -10.60 -12.08 -2.88
C ASP A 286 -10.36 -10.58 -3.09
N LEU A 287 -9.09 -10.15 -3.08
CA LEU A 287 -8.70 -8.76 -3.30
C LEU A 287 -8.74 -8.43 -4.79
N MET A 288 -9.26 -7.26 -5.16
CA MET A 288 -9.18 -6.79 -6.55
C MET A 288 -7.74 -6.53 -6.98
N PHE A 289 -6.92 -5.95 -6.11
CA PHE A 289 -5.52 -5.60 -6.40
C PHE A 289 -4.56 -6.29 -5.40
N PRO A 290 -4.37 -7.60 -5.50
CA PRO A 290 -3.48 -8.34 -4.62
C PRO A 290 -2.01 -8.03 -4.90
N SER A 291 -1.16 -8.27 -3.91
CA SER A 291 0.29 -8.25 -4.09
C SER A 291 0.71 -9.40 -5.00
N ARG A 292 1.53 -9.13 -6.00
CA ARG A 292 2.06 -10.16 -6.92
C ARG A 292 2.96 -11.19 -6.25
N ILE A 293 3.52 -10.85 -5.08
CA ILE A 293 4.41 -11.72 -4.31
C ILE A 293 3.64 -12.48 -3.24
N LYS A 294 2.61 -11.85 -2.64
CA LYS A 294 1.77 -12.38 -1.57
C LYS A 294 0.31 -12.17 -1.94
N PRO A 295 -0.32 -13.07 -2.70
CA PRO A 295 -1.68 -12.87 -3.23
C PRO A 295 -2.78 -12.73 -2.16
N ASP A 296 -2.51 -13.14 -0.94
CA ASP A 296 -3.33 -12.97 0.25
C ASP A 296 -3.26 -11.56 0.88
N GLN A 297 -2.33 -10.75 0.42
CA GLN A 297 -2.13 -9.38 0.90
C GLN A 297 -2.39 -8.37 -0.22
N PRO A 298 -2.93 -7.19 0.12
CA PRO A 298 -3.09 -6.13 -0.86
C PRO A 298 -1.74 -5.64 -1.37
N ILE A 299 -1.75 -5.08 -2.56
CA ILE A 299 -0.56 -4.44 -3.14
C ILE A 299 -0.06 -3.30 -2.24
N ASP A 300 1.27 -3.21 -2.05
CA ASP A 300 1.87 -2.19 -1.19
C ASP A 300 1.62 -0.77 -1.70
N PRO A 301 1.04 0.14 -0.89
CA PRO A 301 0.77 1.52 -1.31
C PRO A 301 2.02 2.31 -1.69
N GLY A 302 3.19 1.95 -1.12
CA GLY A 302 4.47 2.55 -1.47
C GLY A 302 4.97 2.08 -2.82
N TYR A 303 4.74 0.81 -3.16
CA TYR A 303 5.02 0.26 -4.48
C TYR A 303 4.19 0.96 -5.56
N VAL A 304 2.86 1.04 -5.37
CA VAL A 304 1.96 1.71 -6.32
C VAL A 304 2.39 3.16 -6.57
N ARG A 305 2.75 3.90 -5.51
CA ARG A 305 3.27 5.28 -5.65
C ARG A 305 4.56 5.35 -6.45
N LYS A 306 5.48 4.39 -6.28
CA LYS A 306 6.73 4.35 -7.06
C LYS A 306 6.45 4.01 -8.52
N ARG A 307 5.54 3.07 -8.77
CA ARG A 307 5.15 2.69 -10.14
C ARG A 307 4.48 3.84 -10.87
N LEU A 308 3.57 4.57 -10.21
CA LEU A 308 2.98 5.79 -10.78
C LEU A 308 4.05 6.75 -11.33
N GLN A 309 5.10 7.04 -10.53
CA GLN A 309 6.16 7.97 -10.99
C GLN A 309 6.96 7.42 -12.17
N VAL A 310 7.18 6.11 -12.23
CA VAL A 310 7.87 5.47 -13.36
C VAL A 310 7.01 5.53 -14.62
N ILE A 311 5.72 5.21 -14.50
CA ILE A 311 4.75 5.24 -15.61
C ILE A 311 4.63 6.65 -16.17
N LEU A 312 4.40 7.66 -15.31
CA LEU A 312 4.33 9.07 -15.73
C LEU A 312 5.58 9.51 -16.48
N LYS A 313 6.76 9.17 -15.96
CA LYS A 313 8.02 9.52 -16.63
C LYS A 313 8.15 8.86 -18.00
N ARG A 314 7.77 7.59 -18.14
CA ARG A 314 7.84 6.84 -19.41
C ARG A 314 6.79 7.30 -20.41
N ALA A 315 5.63 7.72 -19.92
CA ALA A 315 4.56 8.29 -20.75
C ALA A 315 4.83 9.74 -21.18
N GLY A 316 5.94 10.35 -20.75
CA GLY A 316 6.21 11.76 -21.02
C GLY A 316 5.21 12.71 -20.37
N CYS A 317 4.58 12.29 -19.27
CA CYS A 317 3.61 13.10 -18.53
C CYS A 317 4.28 13.88 -17.40
N LYS A 318 3.65 14.98 -16.97
CA LYS A 318 4.10 15.71 -15.79
C LYS A 318 4.01 14.83 -14.53
N SER A 319 4.88 15.09 -13.56
CA SER A 319 4.91 14.34 -12.31
C SER A 319 3.78 14.79 -11.39
N VAL A 320 2.78 13.94 -11.21
CA VAL A 320 1.66 14.14 -10.29
C VAL A 320 1.74 13.14 -9.12
N ARG A 321 1.18 13.52 -7.97
CA ARG A 321 1.06 12.60 -6.82
C ARG A 321 -0.12 11.65 -7.06
N PHE A 322 -0.16 10.52 -6.36
CA PHE A 322 -1.32 9.63 -6.44
C PHE A 322 -2.65 10.32 -6.14
N HIS A 323 -2.67 11.20 -5.14
CA HIS A 323 -3.88 11.95 -4.81
C HIS A 323 -4.28 12.98 -5.88
N ASP A 324 -3.36 13.40 -6.73
CA ASP A 324 -3.63 14.32 -7.83
C ASP A 324 -4.41 13.62 -8.97
N LEU A 325 -4.40 12.26 -9.06
CA LEU A 325 -5.28 11.50 -9.97
C LEU A 325 -6.75 11.68 -9.59
N ARG A 326 -7.06 11.70 -8.30
CA ARG A 326 -8.39 12.05 -7.81
C ARG A 326 -8.78 13.50 -8.15
N HIS A 327 -7.83 14.42 -8.13
CA HIS A 327 -8.05 15.79 -8.58
C HIS A 327 -8.30 15.83 -10.09
N THR A 328 -7.57 15.03 -10.87
CA THR A 328 -7.79 14.85 -12.31
C THR A 328 -9.21 14.35 -12.58
N PHE A 329 -9.65 13.27 -11.91
CA PHE A 329 -11.05 12.79 -12.01
C PHE A 329 -12.06 13.88 -11.71
N ALA A 330 -11.87 14.61 -10.59
CA ALA A 330 -12.82 15.63 -10.17
C ALA A 330 -12.90 16.80 -11.17
N THR A 331 -11.76 17.26 -11.70
CA THR A 331 -11.70 18.32 -12.70
C THR A 331 -12.40 17.88 -13.99
N MET A 332 -12.07 16.68 -14.50
CA MET A 332 -12.72 16.14 -15.69
C MET A 332 -14.25 15.96 -15.53
N SER A 333 -14.67 15.49 -14.35
CA SER A 333 -16.09 15.32 -14.06
C SER A 333 -16.85 16.65 -14.10
N LEU A 334 -16.26 17.71 -13.54
CA LEU A 334 -16.85 19.06 -13.59
C LEU A 334 -16.83 19.64 -15.02
N GLU A 335 -15.74 19.44 -15.77
CA GLU A 335 -15.63 19.85 -17.19
C GLU A 335 -16.67 19.15 -18.07
N ASN A 336 -17.02 17.90 -17.72
CA ASN A 336 -18.08 17.14 -18.39
C ASN A 336 -19.50 17.41 -17.83
N GLY A 337 -19.67 18.45 -17.00
CA GLY A 337 -20.98 18.92 -16.55
C GLY A 337 -21.53 18.22 -15.31
N MET A 338 -20.75 17.40 -14.62
CA MET A 338 -21.19 16.80 -13.35
C MET A 338 -21.37 17.91 -12.30
N ASP A 339 -22.50 17.90 -11.60
CA ASP A 339 -22.75 18.86 -10.53
C ASP A 339 -21.87 18.60 -9.30
N VAL A 340 -21.55 19.68 -8.57
CA VAL A 340 -20.63 19.65 -7.43
C VAL A 340 -21.12 18.76 -6.28
N LYS A 341 -22.45 18.63 -6.09
CA LYS A 341 -23.03 17.82 -5.01
C LYS A 341 -22.86 16.33 -5.33
N THR A 342 -23.18 15.92 -6.57
CA THR A 342 -22.95 14.56 -7.07
C THR A 342 -21.47 14.20 -7.00
N LEU A 343 -20.59 15.05 -7.51
CA LEU A 343 -19.14 14.86 -7.41
C LEU A 343 -18.70 14.69 -5.96
N SER A 344 -19.13 15.58 -5.06
CA SER A 344 -18.81 15.51 -3.63
C SER A 344 -19.21 14.18 -2.99
N THR A 345 -20.35 13.64 -3.39
CA THR A 345 -20.85 12.33 -2.94
C THR A 345 -19.99 11.19 -3.46
N ILE A 346 -19.68 11.18 -4.76
CA ILE A 346 -18.85 10.14 -5.40
C ILE A 346 -17.46 10.11 -4.77
N ILE A 347 -16.80 11.25 -4.61
CA ILE A 347 -15.47 11.32 -4.02
C ILE A 347 -15.47 11.18 -2.49
N GLY A 348 -16.64 11.29 -1.82
CA GLY A 348 -16.77 11.17 -0.36
C GLY A 348 -16.12 12.33 0.39
N HIS A 349 -16.42 13.56 0.03
CA HIS A 349 -16.10 14.75 0.82
C HIS A 349 -17.15 14.96 1.90
N VAL A 350 -16.73 15.39 3.08
CA VAL A 350 -17.64 15.66 4.23
C VAL A 350 -18.57 16.83 3.93
N SER A 351 -18.13 17.78 3.07
CA SER A 351 -18.89 18.98 2.71
C SER A 351 -18.62 19.33 1.24
N SER A 352 -19.68 19.76 0.55
CA SER A 352 -19.59 20.32 -0.81
C SER A 352 -18.71 21.56 -0.84
N ALA A 353 -18.63 22.32 0.26
CA ALA A 353 -17.69 23.45 0.40
C ALA A 353 -16.23 23.02 0.24
N THR A 354 -15.87 21.81 0.68
CA THR A 354 -14.52 21.26 0.46
C THR A 354 -14.26 21.04 -1.04
N THR A 355 -15.25 20.55 -1.77
CA THR A 355 -15.16 20.38 -3.23
C THR A 355 -15.08 21.73 -3.91
N LEU A 356 -15.97 22.67 -3.58
CA LEU A 356 -15.93 24.03 -4.10
C LEU A 356 -14.59 24.70 -3.85
N ASN A 357 -14.12 24.76 -2.60
CA ASN A 357 -12.85 25.41 -2.25
C ASN A 357 -11.62 24.74 -2.92
N THR A 358 -11.72 23.45 -3.26
CA THR A 358 -10.63 22.72 -3.90
C THR A 358 -10.63 22.92 -5.41
N TYR A 359 -11.81 23.01 -6.04
CA TYR A 359 -11.99 23.04 -7.48
C TYR A 359 -12.62 24.35 -7.99
N THR A 360 -12.53 25.44 -7.23
CA THR A 360 -13.01 26.78 -7.59
C THR A 360 -12.26 27.41 -8.78
N HIS A 361 -11.18 26.82 -9.22
CA HIS A 361 -10.54 27.25 -10.46
C HIS A 361 -11.38 26.74 -11.63
N ILE A 362 -12.40 27.53 -11.99
CA ILE A 362 -13.18 27.35 -13.21
C ILE A 362 -12.20 27.33 -14.36
N THR A 363 -12.09 26.20 -15.06
CA THR A 363 -11.23 26.09 -16.24
C THR A 363 -11.80 26.98 -17.34
N ASP A 364 -10.94 27.45 -18.25
CA ASP A 364 -11.39 28.24 -19.41
C ASP A 364 -12.38 27.45 -20.27
N GLU A 365 -12.27 26.13 -20.28
CA GLU A 365 -13.21 25.23 -20.94
C GLU A 365 -14.60 25.27 -20.29
N MET A 366 -14.69 25.26 -18.95
CA MET A 366 -15.96 25.42 -18.24
C MET A 366 -16.60 26.78 -18.52
N ARG A 367 -15.80 27.86 -18.62
CA ARG A 367 -16.28 29.19 -18.99
C ARG A 367 -16.85 29.22 -20.40
N ARG A 368 -16.16 28.57 -21.37
CA ARG A 368 -16.64 28.46 -22.76
C ARG A 368 -17.94 27.67 -22.83
N LYS A 369 -18.02 26.49 -22.18
CA LYS A 369 -19.24 25.67 -22.10
C LYS A 369 -20.39 26.43 -21.45
N ALA A 370 -20.15 27.15 -20.37
CA ALA A 370 -21.15 28.00 -19.74
C ALA A 370 -21.62 29.11 -20.68
N ALA A 371 -20.73 29.77 -21.39
CA ALA A 371 -21.07 30.78 -22.39
C ALA A 371 -21.96 30.19 -23.51
N VAL A 372 -21.58 29.04 -24.06
CA VAL A 372 -22.35 28.31 -25.08
C VAL A 372 -23.73 27.89 -24.53
N SER A 373 -23.81 27.40 -23.30
CA SER A 373 -25.08 27.02 -22.67
C SER A 373 -26.01 28.22 -22.44
N ILE A 374 -25.43 29.38 -22.07
CA ILE A 374 -26.19 30.64 -21.94
C ILE A 374 -26.70 31.07 -23.32
N ASP A 375 -25.84 31.00 -24.35
CA ASP A 375 -26.21 31.36 -25.71
C ASP A 375 -27.32 30.46 -26.25
N GLN A 376 -27.23 29.14 -26.05
CA GLN A 376 -28.27 28.17 -26.39
C GLN A 376 -29.59 28.39 -25.60
N GLY A 377 -29.46 28.78 -24.30
CA GLY A 377 -30.63 29.10 -23.47
C GLY A 377 -31.33 30.38 -23.92
N ILE A 378 -30.61 31.34 -24.48
CA ILE A 378 -31.14 32.58 -25.02
C ILE A 378 -31.66 32.38 -26.46
N ALA A 379 -30.93 31.58 -27.27
CA ALA A 379 -31.31 31.27 -28.67
C ALA A 379 -32.53 30.35 -28.80
N GLY A 380 -33.03 29.77 -27.71
CA GLY A 380 -34.31 29.02 -27.68
C GLY A 380 -35.55 29.85 -28.00
N VAL A 381 -35.39 31.14 -28.33
CA VAL A 381 -36.47 32.06 -28.79
C VAL A 381 -36.51 32.20 -30.31
N GLU A 382 -35.47 31.89 -31.04
CA GLU A 382 -35.47 31.85 -32.52
C GLU A 382 -34.55 30.74 -33.05
N ALA A 383 -35.12 29.85 -33.87
CA ALA A 383 -34.40 28.75 -34.49
C ALA A 383 -33.38 29.26 -35.53
N VAL A 384 -32.10 29.15 -35.20
CA VAL A 384 -31.06 29.22 -36.23
C VAL A 384 -30.31 27.88 -36.23
N THR A 385 -30.49 27.15 -37.30
CA THR A 385 -29.70 25.99 -37.68
C THR A 385 -28.24 26.41 -37.85
N VAL A 386 -27.40 26.03 -36.91
CA VAL A 386 -25.95 26.06 -37.07
C VAL A 386 -25.49 24.64 -37.37
N GLY A 387 -24.83 24.49 -38.51
CA GLY A 387 -24.37 23.22 -39.03
C GLY A 387 -23.46 22.46 -38.05
N GLU A 388 -23.58 21.17 -38.13
CA GLU A 388 -22.68 20.22 -37.49
C GLU A 388 -21.23 20.52 -37.90
N GLU A 389 -20.43 21.08 -37.01
CA GLU A 389 -18.99 21.08 -37.19
C GLU A 389 -18.51 19.64 -37.05
N GLU A 390 -18.11 19.05 -38.17
CA GLU A 390 -17.36 17.81 -38.23
C GLU A 390 -16.21 17.91 -37.25
N LYS A 391 -16.21 17.01 -36.25
CA LYS A 391 -15.05 16.73 -35.43
C LYS A 391 -13.93 16.30 -36.38
N SER A 392 -13.02 17.22 -36.69
CA SER A 392 -11.75 16.86 -37.32
C SER A 392 -11.08 15.85 -36.40
N ILE A 393 -11.01 14.62 -36.86
CA ILE A 393 -10.20 13.56 -36.27
C ILE A 393 -8.75 14.01 -36.48
N CYS A 394 -8.21 14.78 -35.55
CA CYS A 394 -6.77 14.92 -35.44
C CYS A 394 -6.21 13.52 -35.23
N SER A 395 -5.48 13.01 -36.22
CA SER A 395 -4.67 11.82 -36.08
C SER A 395 -3.67 12.07 -34.94
N GLU A 396 -3.96 11.49 -33.77
CA GLU A 396 -3.09 11.59 -32.61
C GLU A 396 -1.76 10.93 -32.96
N PRO A 397 -0.63 11.51 -32.52
CA PRO A 397 0.66 10.86 -32.65
C PRO A 397 0.60 9.53 -31.86
N GLU A 398 0.77 8.43 -32.58
CA GLU A 398 0.72 7.07 -32.04
C GLU A 398 1.78 6.91 -30.94
N PHE A 399 1.34 6.97 -29.69
CA PHE A 399 2.24 6.82 -28.55
C PHE A 399 2.64 5.36 -28.39
N THR A 400 3.92 5.07 -28.62
CA THR A 400 4.48 3.74 -28.41
C THR A 400 4.99 3.60 -26.98
N PRO A 401 4.46 2.66 -26.19
CA PRO A 401 4.84 2.50 -24.78
C PRO A 401 6.27 1.98 -24.65
N VAL A 402 7.01 2.53 -23.69
CA VAL A 402 8.35 2.08 -23.35
C VAL A 402 8.28 0.76 -22.61
N GLN A 403 8.84 -0.31 -23.19
CA GLN A 403 8.86 -1.62 -22.55
C GLN A 403 9.77 -1.64 -21.32
N PRO A 404 9.37 -2.32 -20.22
CA PRO A 404 10.22 -2.48 -19.05
C PRO A 404 11.48 -3.29 -19.37
N ALA A 405 12.65 -2.83 -18.95
CA ALA A 405 13.93 -3.56 -19.16
C ALA A 405 14.02 -4.90 -18.43
N ARG A 406 13.11 -5.19 -17.50
CA ARG A 406 13.01 -6.47 -16.78
C ARG A 406 11.55 -6.91 -16.74
N ARG A 407 11.32 -8.23 -16.87
CA ARG A 407 9.99 -8.82 -16.72
C ARG A 407 9.39 -8.46 -15.35
N ARG A 408 8.06 -8.36 -15.32
CA ARG A 408 7.33 -7.97 -14.10
C ARG A 408 7.45 -9.06 -13.03
N PRO A 409 7.54 -8.73 -11.75
CA PRO A 409 7.42 -9.72 -10.69
C PRO A 409 6.11 -10.51 -10.83
N GLY A 410 6.19 -11.85 -10.76
CA GLY A 410 5.02 -12.71 -10.89
C GLY A 410 4.68 -13.16 -12.32
N THR A 411 5.45 -12.74 -13.34
CA THR A 411 5.30 -13.20 -14.74
C THR A 411 6.36 -14.23 -15.13
N GLY A 412 7.03 -14.83 -14.16
CA GLY A 412 8.05 -15.85 -14.44
C GLY A 412 9.33 -15.27 -15.05
N TYR A 413 10.21 -16.16 -15.45
CA TYR A 413 11.50 -15.88 -16.09
C TYR A 413 11.53 -16.56 -17.44
N LEU A 414 12.03 -15.90 -18.46
CA LEU A 414 12.19 -16.42 -19.82
C LEU A 414 13.63 -16.27 -20.24
N LYS A 415 14.22 -17.32 -20.79
CA LYS A 415 15.60 -17.35 -21.26
C LYS A 415 15.75 -18.25 -22.47
N GLN A 416 16.48 -17.79 -23.48
CA GLN A 416 16.93 -18.64 -24.55
C GLN A 416 18.07 -19.55 -24.08
N ILE A 417 17.91 -20.87 -24.23
CA ILE A 417 18.92 -21.87 -23.86
C ILE A 417 19.78 -22.26 -25.05
N LYS A 418 19.15 -22.38 -26.23
CA LYS A 418 19.79 -22.69 -27.51
C LYS A 418 19.08 -21.91 -28.63
N GLU A 419 19.64 -21.94 -29.84
CA GLU A 419 19.18 -21.20 -31.01
C GLU A 419 17.68 -21.37 -31.31
N ASN A 420 17.10 -22.56 -31.02
CA ASN A 420 15.68 -22.87 -31.19
C ASN A 420 15.07 -23.47 -29.91
N LEU A 421 15.51 -23.04 -28.72
CA LEU A 421 14.96 -23.53 -27.46
C LEU A 421 14.92 -22.44 -26.39
N TRP A 422 13.71 -22.12 -25.96
CA TRP A 422 13.43 -21.17 -24.89
C TRP A 422 12.95 -21.89 -23.65
N GLU A 423 13.39 -21.45 -22.45
CA GLU A 423 12.92 -21.92 -21.16
C GLU A 423 12.13 -20.82 -20.48
N GLY A 424 10.89 -21.13 -20.11
CA GLY A 424 10.08 -20.35 -19.21
C GLY A 424 10.06 -20.99 -17.82
N ARG A 425 10.28 -20.21 -16.75
CA ARG A 425 10.26 -20.68 -15.36
C ARG A 425 9.39 -19.82 -14.49
N TYR A 426 8.56 -20.45 -13.69
CA TYR A 426 7.79 -19.79 -12.66
C TYR A 426 8.02 -20.43 -11.28
N SER A 427 8.26 -19.60 -10.25
CA SER A 427 8.68 -20.04 -8.91
C SER A 427 7.90 -19.29 -7.82
N PRO A 428 6.60 -19.55 -7.63
CA PRO A 428 5.80 -18.93 -6.59
C PRO A 428 6.14 -19.50 -5.20
N ILE A 429 5.75 -18.77 -4.15
CA ILE A 429 5.78 -19.27 -2.77
C ILE A 429 4.46 -20.01 -2.51
N TRP A 430 4.56 -21.26 -2.13
CA TRP A 430 3.41 -22.10 -1.81
C TRP A 430 2.94 -21.91 -0.36
N PRO A 431 1.77 -22.47 0.03
CA PRO A 431 1.26 -22.38 1.40
C PRO A 431 2.21 -22.97 2.47
N ASP A 432 3.09 -23.89 2.09
CA ASP A 432 4.17 -24.44 2.92
C ASP A 432 5.32 -23.45 3.21
N GLY A 433 5.24 -22.23 2.66
CA GLY A 433 6.25 -21.20 2.79
C GLY A 433 7.49 -21.38 1.90
N LYS A 434 7.57 -22.44 1.09
CA LYS A 434 8.69 -22.74 0.20
C LYS A 434 8.40 -22.27 -1.23
N LYS A 435 9.47 -22.05 -2.00
CA LYS A 435 9.36 -21.78 -3.45
C LYS A 435 9.35 -23.09 -4.21
N HIS A 436 8.30 -23.32 -4.99
CA HIS A 436 8.22 -24.44 -5.92
C HIS A 436 8.34 -23.90 -7.34
N SER A 437 9.31 -24.42 -8.11
CA SER A 437 9.60 -23.98 -9.47
C SER A 437 9.08 -25.00 -10.46
N ARG A 438 8.41 -24.53 -11.52
CA ARG A 438 8.07 -25.33 -12.71
C ARG A 438 8.56 -24.64 -13.96
N ASN A 439 9.00 -25.43 -14.95
CA ASN A 439 9.55 -24.94 -16.20
C ASN A 439 8.66 -25.39 -17.36
N VAL A 440 8.63 -24.56 -18.42
CA VAL A 440 8.07 -24.88 -19.73
C VAL A 440 9.11 -24.60 -20.81
N TYR A 441 8.96 -25.22 -21.95
CA TYR A 441 9.88 -25.08 -23.07
C TYR A 441 9.11 -24.80 -24.36
N GLY A 442 9.68 -23.96 -25.22
CA GLY A 442 9.15 -23.63 -26.54
C GLY A 442 10.28 -23.49 -27.55
N HIS A 443 9.96 -23.68 -28.84
CA HIS A 443 10.91 -23.50 -29.93
C HIS A 443 11.10 -22.02 -30.29
N THR A 444 10.09 -21.19 -30.03
CA THR A 444 10.14 -19.75 -30.20
C THR A 444 9.90 -19.02 -28.88
N GLU A 445 10.30 -17.76 -28.80
CA GLU A 445 10.03 -16.93 -27.63
C GLU A 445 8.53 -16.80 -27.35
N ALA A 446 7.74 -16.54 -28.40
CA ALA A 446 6.29 -16.40 -28.30
C ALA A 446 5.59 -17.65 -27.79
N GLU A 447 5.93 -18.83 -28.35
CA GLU A 447 5.42 -20.14 -27.92
C GLU A 447 5.75 -20.40 -26.44
N CYS A 448 6.99 -20.12 -26.03
CA CYS A 448 7.41 -20.33 -24.65
C CYS A 448 6.73 -19.33 -23.70
N GLU A 449 6.43 -18.13 -24.15
CA GLU A 449 5.72 -17.10 -23.37
C GLU A 449 4.25 -17.50 -23.15
N GLU A 450 3.58 -18.01 -24.16
CA GLU A 450 2.21 -18.52 -24.07
C GLU A 450 2.12 -19.70 -23.07
N LYS A 451 2.98 -20.72 -23.23
CA LYS A 451 3.08 -21.84 -22.30
C LYS A 451 3.42 -21.41 -20.86
N LEU A 452 4.26 -20.40 -20.71
CA LEU A 452 4.59 -19.83 -19.40
C LEU A 452 3.39 -19.12 -18.77
N ALA A 453 2.59 -18.43 -19.56
CA ALA A 453 1.37 -17.77 -19.09
C ALA A 453 0.34 -18.80 -18.59
N GLU A 454 0.14 -19.88 -19.34
CA GLU A 454 -0.73 -21.01 -18.91
C GLU A 454 -0.22 -21.67 -17.62
N LEU A 455 1.08 -21.96 -17.54
CA LEU A 455 1.70 -22.53 -16.34
C LEU A 455 1.48 -21.63 -15.11
N ILE A 456 1.61 -20.32 -15.29
CA ILE A 456 1.41 -19.35 -14.21
C ILE A 456 -0.05 -19.37 -13.72
N LEU A 457 -1.02 -19.44 -14.63
CA LEU A 457 -2.45 -19.57 -14.30
C LEU A 457 -2.74 -20.85 -13.53
N GLN A 458 -2.23 -21.98 -14.02
CA GLN A 458 -2.39 -23.28 -13.36
C GLN A 458 -1.81 -23.29 -11.93
N MET A 459 -0.57 -22.83 -11.76
CA MET A 459 0.08 -22.81 -10.44
C MET A 459 -0.61 -21.85 -9.47
N LYS A 460 -1.14 -20.72 -9.96
CA LYS A 460 -1.92 -19.81 -9.13
C LYS A 460 -3.24 -20.43 -8.68
N ALA A 461 -3.94 -21.16 -9.56
CA ALA A 461 -5.17 -21.86 -9.24
C ALA A 461 -4.91 -22.98 -8.20
N GLU A 462 -3.85 -23.78 -8.38
CA GLU A 462 -3.44 -24.80 -7.43
C GLU A 462 -3.14 -24.22 -6.03
N ILE A 463 -2.41 -23.11 -5.98
CA ILE A 463 -2.10 -22.41 -4.72
C ILE A 463 -3.38 -21.86 -4.07
N ALA A 464 -4.31 -21.33 -4.86
CA ALA A 464 -5.58 -20.82 -4.36
C ALA A 464 -6.44 -21.94 -3.77
N ALA A 465 -6.55 -23.06 -4.46
CA ALA A 465 -7.25 -24.26 -3.99
C ALA A 465 -6.68 -24.80 -2.67
N LEU A 466 -5.35 -24.88 -2.55
CA LEU A 466 -4.68 -25.30 -1.32
C LEU A 466 -4.90 -24.32 -0.14
N ARG A 467 -5.13 -23.04 -0.41
CA ARG A 467 -5.40 -22.03 0.63
C ARG A 467 -6.84 -22.02 1.10
N SER A 468 -7.78 -22.34 0.21
CA SER A 468 -9.21 -22.40 0.54
C SER A 468 -9.61 -23.64 1.30
N GLY A 469 -8.68 -24.59 1.55
CA GLY A 469 -8.98 -25.86 2.19
C GLY A 469 -9.83 -26.79 1.33
N ALA A 470 -10.08 -26.44 0.07
CA ALA A 470 -10.66 -27.34 -0.91
C ALA A 470 -9.62 -28.44 -1.16
N SER A 471 -9.83 -29.60 -0.57
CA SER A 471 -9.03 -30.79 -0.86
C SER A 471 -9.12 -31.02 -2.36
N THR A 472 -7.98 -31.03 -3.04
CA THR A 472 -7.87 -31.59 -4.38
C THR A 472 -7.93 -33.14 -4.25
N GLU A 473 -8.99 -33.63 -3.66
CA GLU A 473 -9.33 -35.02 -3.78
C GLU A 473 -9.89 -35.20 -5.18
N TYR A 474 -9.06 -35.80 -6.05
CA TYR A 474 -9.54 -36.34 -7.29
C TYR A 474 -10.62 -37.39 -6.97
N PRO A 475 -11.71 -37.48 -7.75
CA PRO A 475 -12.83 -38.41 -7.48
C PRO A 475 -12.41 -39.84 -7.20
N ASP A 476 -11.21 -40.22 -7.63
CA ASP A 476 -10.65 -41.58 -7.49
C ASP A 476 -9.39 -41.61 -6.61
N GLY A 477 -9.01 -40.53 -5.93
CA GLY A 477 -7.80 -40.44 -5.10
C GLY A 477 -6.46 -40.51 -5.86
N ILE A 478 -6.46 -40.64 -7.19
CA ILE A 478 -5.28 -40.89 -8.01
C ILE A 478 -4.94 -39.65 -8.86
N SER A 479 -3.72 -39.15 -8.73
CA SER A 479 -3.21 -38.02 -9.52
C SER A 479 -3.30 -38.30 -11.04
N PRO A 480 -3.76 -37.33 -11.88
CA PRO A 480 -3.78 -37.49 -13.35
C PRO A 480 -2.42 -37.86 -13.92
N LYS A 481 -1.32 -37.40 -13.32
CA LYS A 481 0.05 -37.76 -13.72
C LYS A 481 0.36 -39.23 -13.41
N LYS A 482 -0.11 -39.76 -12.29
CA LYS A 482 0.01 -41.18 -11.95
C LYS A 482 -0.81 -42.03 -12.90
N LYS A 483 -2.04 -41.60 -13.27
CA LYS A 483 -2.87 -42.28 -14.28
C LYS A 483 -2.20 -42.31 -15.67
N ALA A 484 -1.60 -41.21 -16.11
CA ALA A 484 -0.90 -41.14 -17.40
C ALA A 484 0.34 -42.06 -17.44
N ILE A 485 1.12 -42.11 -16.36
CA ILE A 485 2.24 -43.04 -16.24
C ILE A 485 1.76 -44.47 -16.21
N ALA A 486 0.66 -44.77 -15.53
CA ALA A 486 0.07 -46.12 -15.49
C ALA A 486 -0.46 -46.56 -16.87
N ALA A 487 -1.13 -45.66 -17.60
CA ALA A 487 -1.58 -45.95 -18.97
C ALA A 487 -0.40 -46.23 -19.90
N TYR A 488 0.63 -45.38 -19.88
CA TYR A 488 1.83 -45.56 -20.70
C TYR A 488 2.55 -46.89 -20.41
N LEU A 489 2.70 -47.27 -19.13
CA LEU A 489 3.35 -48.50 -18.71
C LEU A 489 2.52 -49.76 -19.02
N ARG A 490 1.19 -49.67 -19.16
CA ARG A 490 0.33 -50.75 -19.65
C ARG A 490 0.53 -50.99 -21.13
N GLU A 491 0.65 -49.91 -21.92
CA GLU A 491 0.91 -50.00 -23.36
C GLU A 491 2.36 -50.41 -23.69
N HIS A 492 3.30 -50.06 -22.82
CA HIS A 492 4.73 -50.31 -23.00
C HIS A 492 5.38 -51.02 -21.79
N PRO A 493 5.01 -52.29 -21.50
CA PRO A 493 5.42 -52.98 -20.26
C PRO A 493 6.93 -53.22 -20.13
N GLY A 494 7.68 -53.17 -21.24
CA GLY A 494 9.14 -53.34 -21.25
C GLY A 494 9.98 -52.12 -20.96
N VAL A 495 9.36 -50.91 -20.90
CA VAL A 495 10.10 -49.64 -20.75
C VAL A 495 10.51 -49.42 -19.31
N THR A 496 11.83 -49.40 -19.06
CA THR A 496 12.43 -49.10 -17.73
C THR A 496 13.08 -47.73 -17.65
N ASN A 497 13.32 -47.07 -18.77
CA ASN A 497 13.99 -45.79 -18.81
C ASN A 497 13.03 -44.64 -18.42
N LYS A 498 13.11 -44.21 -17.15
CA LYS A 498 12.29 -43.13 -16.59
C LYS A 498 12.45 -41.80 -17.33
N GLY A 499 13.61 -41.55 -17.96
CA GLY A 499 13.86 -40.36 -18.77
C GLY A 499 13.16 -40.36 -20.12
N MET A 500 12.95 -41.56 -20.70
CA MET A 500 12.19 -41.76 -21.92
C MET A 500 10.69 -41.53 -21.65
N ILE A 501 10.16 -42.12 -20.59
CA ILE A 501 8.77 -41.93 -20.14
C ILE A 501 8.46 -40.45 -19.89
N ALA A 502 9.40 -39.74 -19.26
CA ALA A 502 9.27 -38.32 -18.99
C ALA A 502 9.17 -37.46 -20.26
N ARG A 503 9.94 -37.81 -21.31
CA ARG A 503 9.90 -37.14 -22.61
C ARG A 503 8.59 -37.41 -23.37
N GLU A 504 8.18 -38.66 -23.43
CA GLU A 504 6.97 -39.09 -24.15
C GLU A 504 5.70 -38.50 -23.54
N LEU A 505 5.64 -38.43 -22.21
CA LEU A 505 4.49 -37.87 -21.49
C LEU A 505 4.58 -36.35 -21.24
N GLY A 506 5.63 -35.69 -21.72
CA GLY A 506 5.84 -34.23 -21.46
C GLY A 506 5.95 -33.89 -19.98
N MET A 507 6.45 -34.81 -19.15
CA MET A 507 6.57 -34.66 -17.70
C MET A 507 8.03 -34.46 -17.27
N ASP A 508 8.24 -33.87 -16.09
CA ASP A 508 9.57 -33.85 -15.51
C ASP A 508 9.99 -35.25 -14.98
N ARG A 509 11.30 -35.50 -15.05
CA ARG A 509 11.86 -36.80 -14.67
C ARG A 509 11.63 -37.13 -13.19
N THR A 510 11.55 -36.13 -12.32
CA THR A 510 11.33 -36.34 -10.87
C THR A 510 9.90 -36.76 -10.59
N THR A 511 8.91 -36.30 -11.36
CA THR A 511 7.52 -36.76 -11.31
C THR A 511 7.42 -38.23 -11.72
N VAL A 512 8.05 -38.60 -12.82
CA VAL A 512 8.08 -40.01 -13.26
C VAL A 512 8.81 -40.89 -12.24
N GLN A 513 9.94 -40.40 -11.70
CA GLN A 513 10.69 -41.10 -10.65
C GLN A 513 9.82 -41.41 -9.43
N ARG A 514 9.00 -40.44 -8.98
CA ARG A 514 8.12 -40.55 -7.79
C ARG A 514 7.04 -41.64 -7.99
N TYR A 515 6.39 -41.66 -9.12
CA TYR A 515 5.24 -42.56 -9.34
C TYR A 515 5.59 -43.89 -10.05
N TYR A 516 6.77 -44.00 -10.67
CA TYR A 516 7.14 -45.13 -11.47
C TYR A 516 7.16 -46.45 -10.66
N ASP A 517 7.79 -46.40 -9.49
CA ASP A 517 7.97 -47.60 -8.66
C ASP A 517 6.63 -48.07 -8.05
N GLU A 518 5.78 -47.10 -7.62
CA GLU A 518 4.42 -47.37 -7.14
C GLU A 518 3.53 -47.97 -8.24
N VAL A 519 3.52 -47.35 -9.42
CA VAL A 519 2.73 -47.83 -10.56
C VAL A 519 3.20 -49.21 -11.04
N ARG A 520 4.49 -49.47 -11.00
CA ARG A 520 5.05 -50.79 -11.35
C ARG A 520 4.65 -51.88 -10.35
N ALA A 521 4.64 -51.57 -9.06
CA ALA A 521 4.15 -52.48 -8.01
C ALA A 521 2.65 -52.77 -8.20
N GLU A 522 1.84 -51.72 -8.40
CA GLU A 522 0.40 -51.86 -8.69
C GLU A 522 0.11 -52.73 -9.95
N LEU A 523 0.90 -52.55 -11.02
CA LEU A 523 0.74 -53.32 -12.26
C LEU A 523 1.19 -54.81 -12.12
N ARG A 524 2.02 -55.13 -11.11
CA ARG A 524 2.43 -56.51 -10.80
C ARG A 524 1.53 -57.22 -9.79
N GLY A 525 0.56 -56.48 -9.19
CA GLY A 525 -0.31 -57.03 -8.15
C GLY A 525 0.39 -57.20 -6.79
N GLU A 526 1.50 -56.51 -6.55
CA GLU A 526 2.23 -56.48 -5.28
C GLU A 526 1.67 -55.34 -4.39
N GLU A 527 1.51 -55.60 -3.08
CA GLU A 527 1.11 -54.53 -2.12
C GLU A 527 2.13 -53.39 -2.11
N SER A 528 1.61 -52.14 -2.18
CA SER A 528 2.43 -50.93 -2.22
C SER A 528 3.21 -50.76 -0.90
N PRO A 529 4.52 -50.48 -0.89
CA PRO A 529 5.25 -50.21 0.33
C PRO A 529 4.76 -48.91 0.99
N ALA A 530 4.56 -48.94 2.30
CA ALA A 530 4.13 -47.77 3.10
C ALA A 530 5.06 -46.58 2.90
N PRO A 531 4.53 -45.32 2.90
CA PRO A 531 5.34 -44.12 2.72
C PRO A 531 6.33 -43.98 3.88
N GLN A 532 7.61 -43.91 3.56
CA GLN A 532 8.65 -43.50 4.52
C GLN A 532 8.43 -42.02 4.88
N THR A 533 8.21 -41.75 6.16
CA THR A 533 8.04 -40.47 6.82
C THR A 533 9.23 -39.54 6.67
#